data_c4cbd9c860a376c324323e9c644474e6
#
_entry.id   c4cbd9c860a376c324323e9c644474e6
#
_cell.length_a   1.000
_cell.length_b   1.000
_cell.length_c   1.000
_cell.angle_alpha   90.00
_cell.angle_beta   90.00
_cell.angle_gamma   90.00
#
_symmetry.space_group_name_H-M   'P 1'
#
loop_
_entity.id
_entity.type
_entity.pdbx_description
1 polymer ?
#
loop_
_entity_poly.entity_id
_entity_poly.type
_entity_poly.pdbx_seq_one_letter_code
_entity_poly.pdbx_strand_id
1 'polypeptide(L)'
;MVDITMDTVIKGGQVVTKEGVQELSIGVKDGKIAVLGPDGSLNSARHFIDATGKHVLPGLVDPENHLGTHRPLRDSLSSETKAAAAGGITTWGMMQASPKLRKKHIDEPRPEDVVPFSEVMPEFIELVENNSCVDIFLTGFITTDEQALDIPRVAREFGVTSFKYYLHMMQGPATHTVWSGRQKGGWLGFDDGTIYLGMEKAAEIGSPGLICIHPENYEIVRLFEERLKKAGRTDMAAWDERSPHFCEAGHVRNYAYYAGVTGCPLYIVHTTTRESIQEILKARAEGTKIYAQTGHHYLTLSHDVWKLNVPLRDEETMAYLWEALRAGNLDCIGTDHVDWGMSREQMDKGNVWDSSSGFPSRVESYLPVMLTEGVHKDRISLEKLVEVCCENPARIFGIYPKKGTISVGSDADLVVVDLQRAMTVQQDMIYSSAGWSIWEGQEFKGWPVMTILRGQVIMEWPEGAPKAKIMLDKPLGRYIPRKPGRQLYPI
;
A
#
# COMPACT_ATOMS: atom_id res chain seq x y z
N MET A 1 31.61 4.67 -31.73
CA MET A 1 30.60 4.60 -30.65
C MET A 1 29.45 5.47 -31.08
N VAL A 2 28.25 4.93 -31.19
CA VAL A 2 27.05 5.73 -31.44
C VAL A 2 26.85 6.57 -30.19
N ASP A 3 26.88 7.87 -30.30
CA ASP A 3 26.65 8.80 -29.21
C ASP A 3 25.15 8.74 -28.84
N ILE A 4 24.81 7.87 -27.92
CA ILE A 4 23.40 7.67 -27.50
C ILE A 4 23.04 8.82 -26.57
N THR A 5 22.37 9.83 -27.12
CA THR A 5 21.80 10.92 -26.30
C THR A 5 20.70 10.38 -25.40
N MET A 6 20.86 10.55 -24.10
CA MET A 6 19.82 10.20 -23.11
C MET A 6 18.61 11.13 -23.25
N ASP A 7 17.45 10.65 -22.85
CA ASP A 7 16.27 11.50 -22.75
C ASP A 7 16.38 12.41 -21.52
N THR A 8 16.78 11.83 -20.38
CA THR A 8 17.01 12.56 -19.13
C THR A 8 18.27 12.03 -18.44
N VAL A 9 19.03 12.92 -17.82
CA VAL A 9 20.12 12.57 -16.89
C VAL A 9 19.83 13.23 -15.54
N ILE A 10 19.81 12.43 -14.48
CA ILE A 10 19.78 12.89 -13.08
C ILE A 10 21.21 12.85 -12.55
N LYS A 11 21.72 13.94 -11.97
CA LYS A 11 23.11 14.09 -11.52
C LYS A 11 23.22 14.87 -10.21
N GLY A 12 24.37 14.76 -9.55
CA GLY A 12 24.69 15.50 -8.32
C GLY A 12 24.04 14.96 -7.07
N GLY A 13 23.29 13.85 -7.17
CA GLY A 13 22.55 13.28 -6.03
C GLY A 13 23.22 12.06 -5.43
N GLN A 14 22.89 11.80 -4.17
CA GLN A 14 23.22 10.55 -3.46
C GLN A 14 22.18 9.49 -3.86
N VAL A 15 22.56 8.54 -4.69
CA VAL A 15 21.67 7.49 -5.20
C VAL A 15 21.68 6.30 -4.24
N VAL A 16 20.50 5.88 -3.79
CA VAL A 16 20.34 4.71 -2.93
C VAL A 16 20.11 3.47 -3.77
N THR A 17 21.07 2.57 -3.76
CA THR A 17 21.03 1.26 -4.43
C THR A 17 21.09 0.13 -3.39
N LYS A 18 20.96 -1.11 -3.83
CA LYS A 18 21.18 -2.28 -2.96
C LYS A 18 22.61 -2.39 -2.43
N GLU A 19 23.58 -1.75 -3.08
CA GLU A 19 24.98 -1.70 -2.65
C GLU A 19 25.25 -0.57 -1.63
N GLY A 20 24.24 0.22 -1.31
CA GLY A 20 24.31 1.35 -0.38
C GLY A 20 24.04 2.69 -1.07
N VAL A 21 24.48 3.78 -0.41
CA VAL A 21 24.33 5.14 -0.91
C VAL A 21 25.59 5.52 -1.69
N GLN A 22 25.43 5.97 -2.94
CA GLN A 22 26.54 6.26 -3.86
C GLN A 22 26.30 7.56 -4.65
N GLU A 23 27.38 8.26 -4.98
CA GLU A 23 27.35 9.42 -5.91
C GLU A 23 27.34 8.92 -7.34
N LEU A 24 26.14 8.87 -7.94
CA LEU A 24 25.96 8.37 -9.31
C LEU A 24 25.10 9.33 -10.12
N SER A 25 25.42 9.41 -11.42
CA SER A 25 24.49 9.93 -12.43
C SER A 25 23.63 8.80 -12.99
N ILE A 26 22.34 9.06 -13.18
CA ILE A 26 21.37 8.12 -13.75
C ILE A 26 20.98 8.59 -15.14
N GLY A 27 21.32 7.80 -16.16
CA GLY A 27 20.91 8.04 -17.53
C GLY A 27 19.63 7.28 -17.87
N VAL A 28 18.62 8.02 -18.34
CA VAL A 28 17.31 7.49 -18.72
C VAL A 28 17.12 7.54 -20.22
N LYS A 29 16.64 6.42 -20.79
CA LYS A 29 16.28 6.28 -22.20
C LYS A 29 14.99 5.48 -22.33
N ASP A 30 14.04 6.00 -23.11
CA ASP A 30 12.76 5.35 -23.38
C ASP A 30 12.01 4.92 -22.07
N GLY A 31 12.08 5.78 -21.07
CA GLY A 31 11.44 5.57 -19.76
C GLY A 31 12.13 4.57 -18.83
N LYS A 32 13.32 4.08 -19.21
CA LYS A 32 14.11 3.10 -18.45
C LYS A 32 15.45 3.66 -18.01
N ILE A 33 15.97 3.14 -16.92
CA ILE A 33 17.36 3.36 -16.52
C ILE A 33 18.24 2.62 -17.55
N ALA A 34 18.93 3.39 -18.38
CA ALA A 34 19.80 2.86 -19.43
C ALA A 34 21.24 2.71 -18.96
N VAL A 35 21.69 3.59 -18.04
CA VAL A 35 23.06 3.58 -17.52
C VAL A 35 23.11 4.20 -16.13
N LEU A 36 23.96 3.63 -15.29
CA LEU A 36 24.43 4.21 -14.03
C LEU A 36 25.93 4.45 -14.18
N GLY A 37 26.40 5.63 -13.87
CA GLY A 37 27.81 5.97 -13.98
C GLY A 37 28.26 6.90 -12.85
N PRO A 38 29.57 7.08 -12.65
CA PRO A 38 30.10 8.04 -11.68
C PRO A 38 29.48 9.42 -11.92
N ASP A 39 29.28 10.19 -10.86
CA ASP A 39 28.67 11.52 -11.00
C ASP A 39 29.48 12.40 -11.98
N GLY A 40 28.75 13.17 -12.77
CA GLY A 40 29.35 14.01 -13.83
C GLY A 40 29.83 13.27 -15.07
N SER A 41 29.74 11.92 -15.16
CA SER A 41 30.18 11.15 -16.34
C SER A 41 29.20 11.19 -17.51
N LEU A 42 27.91 11.51 -17.26
CA LEU A 42 26.84 11.54 -18.26
C LEU A 42 26.55 12.99 -18.68
N ASN A 43 27.05 13.42 -19.83
CA ASN A 43 26.99 14.81 -20.29
C ASN A 43 26.14 15.03 -21.54
N SER A 44 25.49 13.99 -22.10
CA SER A 44 24.66 14.07 -23.29
C SER A 44 23.23 13.64 -23.00
N ALA A 45 22.32 14.60 -22.84
CA ALA A 45 20.89 14.37 -22.63
C ALA A 45 20.06 15.54 -23.18
N ARG A 46 18.77 15.25 -23.45
CA ARG A 46 17.78 16.29 -23.78
C ARG A 46 17.39 17.12 -22.56
N HIS A 47 17.31 16.47 -21.39
CA HIS A 47 16.96 17.09 -20.13
C HIS A 47 17.95 16.70 -19.03
N PHE A 48 18.26 17.63 -18.15
CA PHE A 48 19.06 17.39 -16.97
C PHE A 48 18.24 17.73 -15.72
N ILE A 49 18.28 16.83 -14.73
CA ILE A 49 17.72 17.03 -13.40
C ILE A 49 18.89 17.14 -12.43
N ASP A 50 18.97 18.27 -11.75
CA ASP A 50 19.99 18.52 -10.72
C ASP A 50 19.45 18.04 -9.36
N ALA A 51 20.08 17.01 -8.80
CA ALA A 51 19.80 16.46 -7.48
C ALA A 51 20.90 16.80 -6.46
N THR A 52 21.72 17.83 -6.72
CA THR A 52 22.80 18.24 -5.82
C THR A 52 22.31 18.47 -4.40
N GLY A 53 22.98 17.82 -3.44
CA GLY A 53 22.61 17.89 -2.02
C GLY A 53 21.34 17.11 -1.64
N LYS A 54 20.78 16.32 -2.57
CA LYS A 54 19.59 15.50 -2.38
C LYS A 54 19.92 14.02 -2.46
N HIS A 55 18.95 13.19 -2.05
CA HIS A 55 18.99 11.74 -2.25
C HIS A 55 18.03 11.33 -3.35
N VAL A 56 18.44 10.34 -4.15
CA VAL A 56 17.60 9.75 -5.19
C VAL A 56 17.29 8.30 -4.80
N LEU A 57 16.05 8.05 -4.49
CA LEU A 57 15.54 6.74 -4.12
C LEU A 57 14.74 6.14 -5.29
N PRO A 58 14.56 4.81 -5.35
CA PRO A 58 13.51 4.23 -6.20
C PRO A 58 12.17 4.84 -5.83
N GLY A 59 11.30 5.02 -6.80
CA GLY A 59 9.91 5.41 -6.53
C GLY A 59 9.25 4.40 -5.60
N LEU A 60 8.50 4.90 -4.62
CA LEU A 60 7.84 4.05 -3.63
C LEU A 60 6.82 3.11 -4.30
N VAL A 61 6.77 1.89 -3.80
CA VAL A 61 5.78 0.86 -4.16
C VAL A 61 4.90 0.61 -2.93
N ASP A 62 3.73 1.18 -2.93
CA ASP A 62 2.76 0.95 -1.86
C ASP A 62 1.83 -0.21 -2.26
N PRO A 63 1.81 -1.33 -1.51
CA PRO A 63 1.06 -2.51 -1.91
C PRO A 63 -0.44 -2.46 -1.61
N GLU A 64 -0.93 -1.44 -0.88
CA GLU A 64 -2.30 -1.46 -0.38
C GLU A 64 -2.99 -0.10 -0.38
N ASN A 65 -4.05 0.00 -1.19
CA ASN A 65 -5.04 1.08 -1.13
C ASN A 65 -6.44 0.56 -1.50
N HIS A 66 -7.46 1.38 -1.24
CA HIS A 66 -8.87 1.05 -1.41
C HIS A 66 -9.63 2.12 -2.20
N LEU A 67 -9.03 2.60 -3.30
CA LEU A 67 -9.67 3.61 -4.16
C LEU A 67 -10.97 3.09 -4.77
N GLY A 68 -11.99 3.93 -4.86
CA GLY A 68 -13.32 3.56 -5.34
C GLY A 68 -14.21 2.93 -4.26
N THR A 69 -13.78 2.93 -2.98
CA THR A 69 -14.60 2.38 -1.89
C THR A 69 -15.73 3.32 -1.50
N HIS A 70 -15.47 4.60 -1.37
CA HIS A 70 -16.43 5.61 -0.91
C HIS A 70 -16.82 6.63 -1.97
N ARG A 71 -16.11 6.65 -3.10
CA ARG A 71 -16.33 7.56 -4.24
C ARG A 71 -16.25 6.77 -5.55
N PRO A 72 -16.78 7.31 -6.67
CA PRO A 72 -16.55 6.70 -7.98
C PRO A 72 -15.07 6.51 -8.26
N LEU A 73 -14.67 5.31 -8.70
CA LEU A 73 -13.26 4.96 -8.92
C LEU A 73 -12.54 5.96 -9.84
N ARG A 74 -13.22 6.46 -10.88
CA ARG A 74 -12.69 7.50 -11.78
C ARG A 74 -12.22 8.74 -11.02
N ASP A 75 -13.04 9.23 -10.08
CA ASP A 75 -12.76 10.45 -9.34
C ASP A 75 -11.64 10.21 -8.33
N SER A 76 -11.66 9.03 -7.69
CA SER A 76 -10.61 8.59 -6.75
C SER A 76 -9.26 8.45 -7.46
N LEU A 77 -9.20 7.81 -8.62
CA LEU A 77 -7.97 7.73 -9.41
C LEU A 77 -7.44 9.14 -9.75
N SER A 78 -8.32 10.06 -10.10
CA SER A 78 -7.92 11.42 -10.48
C SER A 78 -7.37 12.27 -9.31
N SER A 79 -7.90 12.13 -8.09
CA SER A 79 -7.47 12.90 -6.91
C SER A 79 -6.37 12.19 -6.11
N GLU A 80 -6.61 10.92 -5.73
CA GLU A 80 -5.74 10.21 -4.79
C GLU A 80 -4.39 9.83 -5.42
N THR A 81 -4.32 9.62 -6.75
CA THR A 81 -3.03 9.35 -7.39
C THR A 81 -2.14 10.60 -7.50
N LYS A 82 -2.71 11.82 -7.41
CA LYS A 82 -1.94 13.05 -7.22
C LYS A 82 -1.38 13.13 -5.80
N ALA A 83 -2.16 12.73 -4.80
CA ALA A 83 -1.72 12.60 -3.43
C ALA A 83 -0.56 11.59 -3.31
N ALA A 84 -0.70 10.43 -3.97
CA ALA A 84 0.36 9.42 -4.04
C ALA A 84 1.64 9.96 -4.68
N ALA A 85 1.53 10.66 -5.82
CA ALA A 85 2.68 11.30 -6.45
C ALA A 85 3.35 12.35 -5.53
N ALA A 86 2.57 13.14 -4.78
CA ALA A 86 3.10 14.10 -3.81
C ALA A 86 3.86 13.41 -2.66
N GLY A 87 3.46 12.20 -2.27
CA GLY A 87 4.13 11.35 -1.27
C GLY A 87 5.31 10.53 -1.79
N GLY A 88 5.66 10.61 -3.09
CA GLY A 88 6.75 9.85 -3.69
C GLY A 88 6.36 8.45 -4.19
N ILE A 89 5.09 8.08 -4.15
CA ILE A 89 4.60 6.79 -4.65
C ILE A 89 4.52 6.86 -6.18
N THR A 90 5.15 5.89 -6.85
CA THR A 90 5.12 5.75 -8.32
C THR A 90 4.35 4.51 -8.78
N THR A 91 4.19 3.53 -7.88
CA THR A 91 3.43 2.31 -8.16
C THR A 91 2.56 1.96 -6.96
N TRP A 92 1.27 1.73 -7.20
CA TRP A 92 0.30 1.58 -6.14
C TRP A 92 -0.56 0.33 -6.32
N GLY A 93 -0.58 -0.55 -5.31
CA GLY A 93 -1.42 -1.75 -5.27
C GLY A 93 -2.83 -1.40 -4.81
N MET A 94 -3.81 -1.70 -5.63
CA MET A 94 -5.21 -1.45 -5.30
C MET A 94 -5.92 -2.76 -4.93
N MET A 95 -6.53 -2.80 -3.75
CA MET A 95 -7.32 -3.92 -3.26
C MET A 95 -8.80 -3.59 -3.39
N GLN A 96 -9.50 -4.19 -4.37
CA GLN A 96 -10.89 -3.81 -4.63
C GLN A 96 -11.77 -4.97 -5.11
N ALA A 97 -13.06 -4.89 -4.80
CA ALA A 97 -14.09 -5.82 -5.26
C ALA A 97 -14.50 -5.55 -6.71
N SER A 98 -14.90 -6.60 -7.43
CA SER A 98 -15.26 -6.49 -8.86
C SER A 98 -16.35 -5.47 -9.18
N PRO A 99 -17.42 -5.29 -8.40
CA PRO A 99 -18.43 -4.26 -8.69
C PRO A 99 -17.88 -2.84 -8.71
N LYS A 100 -16.87 -2.57 -7.86
CA LYS A 100 -16.28 -1.24 -7.72
C LYS A 100 -15.29 -0.88 -8.86
N LEU A 101 -14.89 -1.86 -9.68
CA LEU A 101 -13.95 -1.67 -10.79
C LEU A 101 -14.62 -1.23 -12.09
N ARG A 102 -15.96 -1.20 -12.13
CA ARG A 102 -16.70 -0.78 -13.33
C ARG A 102 -16.62 0.74 -13.54
N LYS A 103 -16.66 1.19 -14.79
CA LYS A 103 -16.75 2.61 -15.16
C LYS A 103 -17.91 3.31 -14.48
N LYS A 104 -19.05 2.62 -14.37
CA LYS A 104 -20.21 3.08 -13.65
C LYS A 104 -20.06 2.70 -12.18
N HIS A 105 -19.97 3.68 -11.31
CA HIS A 105 -19.95 3.45 -9.87
C HIS A 105 -21.25 2.78 -9.41
N ILE A 106 -21.09 1.78 -8.54
CA ILE A 106 -22.21 1.08 -7.88
C ILE A 106 -22.13 1.46 -6.40
N ASP A 107 -23.01 2.36 -5.95
CA ASP A 107 -23.05 2.83 -4.56
C ASP A 107 -23.35 1.71 -3.58
N GLU A 108 -24.30 0.84 -3.95
CA GLU A 108 -24.79 -0.27 -3.15
C GLU A 108 -24.73 -1.57 -3.98
N PRO A 109 -23.56 -2.25 -4.05
CA PRO A 109 -23.45 -3.50 -4.77
C PRO A 109 -24.40 -4.55 -4.17
N ARG A 110 -25.06 -5.31 -5.05
CA ARG A 110 -25.91 -6.44 -4.71
C ARG A 110 -25.20 -7.74 -5.10
N PRO A 111 -25.66 -8.91 -4.62
CA PRO A 111 -25.07 -10.20 -5.00
C PRO A 111 -24.92 -10.39 -6.51
N GLU A 112 -25.92 -9.97 -7.29
CA GLU A 112 -25.91 -10.04 -8.73
C GLU A 112 -24.94 -9.09 -9.44
N ASP A 113 -24.39 -8.10 -8.73
CA ASP A 113 -23.35 -7.19 -9.25
C ASP A 113 -21.94 -7.79 -9.12
N VAL A 114 -21.79 -8.84 -8.29
CA VAL A 114 -20.52 -9.54 -8.12
C VAL A 114 -20.30 -10.49 -9.29
N VAL A 115 -19.25 -10.23 -10.04
CA VAL A 115 -18.89 -11.00 -11.24
C VAL A 115 -17.42 -11.43 -11.19
N PRO A 116 -17.01 -12.43 -11.99
CA PRO A 116 -15.60 -12.76 -12.19
C PRO A 116 -14.76 -11.55 -12.55
N PHE A 117 -13.52 -11.49 -12.03
CA PHE A 117 -12.64 -10.34 -12.31
C PHE A 117 -12.30 -10.22 -13.80
N SER A 118 -12.20 -11.35 -14.51
CA SER A 118 -11.97 -11.36 -15.96
C SER A 118 -12.99 -10.55 -16.77
N GLU A 119 -14.21 -10.35 -16.26
CA GLU A 119 -15.25 -9.58 -16.94
C GLU A 119 -15.10 -8.06 -16.77
N VAL A 120 -14.52 -7.60 -15.66
CA VAL A 120 -14.40 -6.15 -15.36
C VAL A 120 -13.02 -5.57 -15.70
N MET A 121 -12.03 -6.41 -15.95
CA MET A 121 -10.66 -5.96 -16.20
C MET A 121 -10.51 -5.00 -17.39
N PRO A 122 -11.19 -5.16 -18.54
CA PRO A 122 -11.08 -4.19 -19.63
C PRO A 122 -11.51 -2.78 -19.22
N GLU A 123 -12.63 -2.66 -18.50
CA GLU A 123 -13.12 -1.36 -18.00
C GLU A 123 -12.18 -0.77 -16.94
N PHE A 124 -11.67 -1.61 -16.06
CA PHE A 124 -10.72 -1.19 -15.03
C PHE A 124 -9.42 -0.65 -15.61
N ILE A 125 -8.82 -1.36 -16.58
CA ILE A 125 -7.60 -0.93 -17.26
C ILE A 125 -7.80 0.44 -17.92
N GLU A 126 -8.92 0.61 -18.64
CA GLU A 126 -9.25 1.89 -19.28
C GLU A 126 -9.42 3.01 -18.24
N LEU A 127 -10.06 2.74 -17.09
CA LEU A 127 -10.18 3.72 -16.01
C LEU A 127 -8.82 4.15 -15.47
N VAL A 128 -7.92 3.20 -15.21
CA VAL A 128 -6.57 3.48 -14.70
C VAL A 128 -5.80 4.34 -15.70
N GLU A 129 -5.72 3.93 -16.97
CA GLU A 129 -4.89 4.59 -17.97
C GLU A 129 -5.38 5.99 -18.34
N ASN A 130 -6.68 6.25 -18.18
CA ASN A 130 -7.27 7.56 -18.46
C ASN A 130 -7.31 8.51 -17.26
N ASN A 131 -7.05 8.03 -16.01
CA ASN A 131 -7.26 8.88 -14.83
C ASN A 131 -6.11 8.85 -13.82
N SER A 132 -5.19 7.89 -13.89
CA SER A 132 -4.14 7.75 -12.88
C SER A 132 -2.87 8.53 -13.23
N CYS A 133 -2.28 9.21 -12.23
CA CYS A 133 -0.95 9.83 -12.34
C CYS A 133 0.19 8.84 -12.09
N VAL A 134 -0.04 7.73 -11.37
CA VAL A 134 0.93 6.72 -11.00
C VAL A 134 0.51 5.35 -11.53
N ASP A 135 1.44 4.40 -11.59
CA ASP A 135 1.15 3.05 -12.07
C ASP A 135 0.33 2.27 -11.03
N ILE A 136 -0.63 1.45 -11.49
CA ILE A 136 -1.55 0.69 -10.64
C ILE A 136 -1.46 -0.81 -10.96
N PHE A 137 -1.38 -1.66 -9.93
CA PHE A 137 -1.67 -3.09 -10.05
C PHE A 137 -2.86 -3.46 -9.16
N LEU A 138 -3.62 -4.50 -9.57
CA LEU A 138 -4.81 -4.92 -8.85
C LEU A 138 -4.56 -6.13 -7.96
N THR A 139 -5.09 -6.11 -6.73
CA THR A 139 -5.36 -7.26 -5.87
C THR A 139 -6.87 -7.42 -5.76
N GLY A 140 -7.41 -8.51 -6.33
CA GLY A 140 -8.86 -8.72 -6.41
C GLY A 140 -9.42 -9.20 -5.08
N PHE A 141 -10.45 -8.52 -4.53
CA PHE A 141 -11.17 -8.99 -3.35
C PHE A 141 -12.17 -10.07 -3.73
N ILE A 142 -11.92 -11.31 -3.31
CA ILE A 142 -12.74 -12.50 -3.57
C ILE A 142 -13.87 -12.57 -2.56
N THR A 143 -15.10 -12.74 -3.07
CA THR A 143 -16.31 -12.81 -2.25
C THR A 143 -17.19 -14.02 -2.59
N THR A 144 -16.86 -14.78 -3.64
CA THR A 144 -17.60 -15.97 -4.08
C THR A 144 -16.67 -17.06 -4.60
N ASP A 145 -17.14 -18.32 -4.60
CA ASP A 145 -16.42 -19.45 -5.19
C ASP A 145 -16.19 -19.26 -6.69
N GLU A 146 -17.14 -18.63 -7.41
CA GLU A 146 -16.98 -18.33 -8.82
C GLU A 146 -15.80 -17.41 -9.09
N GLN A 147 -15.59 -16.38 -8.25
CA GLN A 147 -14.43 -15.51 -8.35
C GLN A 147 -13.14 -16.25 -8.00
N ALA A 148 -13.16 -17.16 -7.00
CA ALA A 148 -12.02 -18.00 -6.68
C ALA A 148 -11.65 -18.93 -7.85
N LEU A 149 -12.63 -19.50 -8.54
CA LEU A 149 -12.43 -20.32 -9.75
C LEU A 149 -11.91 -19.51 -10.95
N ASP A 150 -12.20 -18.19 -11.02
CA ASP A 150 -11.70 -17.28 -12.08
C ASP A 150 -10.21 -16.92 -11.92
N ILE A 151 -9.60 -17.15 -10.77
CA ILE A 151 -8.19 -16.81 -10.48
C ILE A 151 -7.22 -17.23 -11.60
N PRO A 152 -7.20 -18.49 -12.10
CA PRO A 152 -6.27 -18.88 -13.14
C PRO A 152 -6.50 -18.15 -14.48
N ARG A 153 -7.73 -17.79 -14.78
CA ARG A 153 -8.08 -17.07 -16.00
C ARG A 153 -7.65 -15.62 -15.93
N VAL A 154 -8.05 -14.90 -14.89
CA VAL A 154 -7.71 -13.48 -14.73
C VAL A 154 -6.20 -13.27 -14.59
N ALA A 155 -5.49 -14.24 -13.99
CA ALA A 155 -4.04 -14.20 -13.91
C ALA A 155 -3.36 -14.33 -15.29
N ARG A 156 -3.83 -15.26 -16.14
CA ARG A 156 -3.27 -15.46 -17.48
C ARG A 156 -3.63 -14.33 -18.46
N GLU A 157 -4.88 -13.90 -18.45
CA GLU A 157 -5.38 -12.92 -19.43
C GLU A 157 -5.00 -11.47 -19.06
N PHE A 158 -5.03 -11.13 -17.78
CA PHE A 158 -4.87 -9.75 -17.31
C PHE A 158 -3.71 -9.55 -16.31
N GLY A 159 -3.06 -10.61 -15.88
CA GLY A 159 -1.94 -10.50 -14.95
C GLY A 159 -2.36 -10.10 -13.53
N VAL A 160 -3.56 -10.41 -13.09
CA VAL A 160 -3.96 -10.30 -11.68
C VAL A 160 -3.50 -11.56 -10.96
N THR A 161 -2.53 -11.44 -10.07
CA THR A 161 -1.89 -12.59 -9.40
C THR A 161 -1.99 -12.56 -7.88
N SER A 162 -2.56 -11.49 -7.30
CA SER A 162 -2.82 -11.38 -5.87
C SER A 162 -4.31 -11.21 -5.61
N PHE A 163 -4.80 -11.82 -4.52
CA PHE A 163 -6.22 -11.83 -4.17
C PHE A 163 -6.38 -11.65 -2.68
N LYS A 164 -7.42 -10.92 -2.26
CA LYS A 164 -7.66 -10.48 -0.88
C LYS A 164 -8.90 -11.15 -0.31
N TYR A 165 -8.83 -11.47 0.99
CA TYR A 165 -9.98 -11.80 1.84
C TYR A 165 -9.99 -10.93 3.09
N TYR A 166 -11.16 -10.38 3.42
CA TYR A 166 -11.40 -9.60 4.63
C TYR A 166 -12.16 -10.46 5.62
N LEU A 167 -11.45 -11.11 6.56
CA LEU A 167 -12.05 -12.11 7.46
C LEU A 167 -13.18 -11.57 8.33
N HIS A 168 -13.16 -10.29 8.65
CA HIS A 168 -14.27 -9.64 9.36
C HIS A 168 -15.55 -9.52 8.52
N MET A 169 -15.52 -9.88 7.25
CA MET A 169 -16.66 -9.90 6.33
C MET A 169 -17.12 -11.31 5.96
N MET A 170 -16.58 -12.36 6.61
CA MET A 170 -17.00 -13.75 6.37
C MET A 170 -18.48 -13.95 6.72
N GLN A 171 -19.12 -14.92 6.04
CA GLN A 171 -20.49 -15.30 6.36
C GLN A 171 -20.60 -15.84 7.79
N GLY A 172 -21.49 -15.24 8.56
CA GLY A 172 -21.86 -15.66 9.90
C GLY A 172 -23.07 -14.86 10.38
N PRO A 173 -23.69 -15.21 11.51
CA PRO A 173 -24.80 -14.44 12.06
C PRO A 173 -24.42 -13.00 12.42
N ALA A 174 -23.14 -12.65 12.32
CA ALA A 174 -22.58 -11.35 12.63
C ALA A 174 -22.07 -10.58 11.39
N THR A 175 -22.70 -10.74 10.22
CA THR A 175 -22.40 -9.91 9.04
C THR A 175 -22.80 -8.45 9.28
N HIS A 176 -22.11 -7.82 10.21
CA HIS A 176 -22.22 -6.38 10.46
C HIS A 176 -21.06 -5.71 9.73
N THR A 177 -21.40 -4.92 8.73
CA THR A 177 -20.43 -4.05 8.07
C THR A 177 -19.92 -3.02 9.07
N VAL A 178 -18.76 -3.25 9.62
CA VAL A 178 -18.05 -2.39 10.58
C VAL A 178 -17.75 -1.00 9.99
N TRP A 179 -17.75 -0.89 8.67
CA TRP A 179 -17.27 0.27 7.93
C TRP A 179 -18.19 1.49 7.93
N SER A 180 -19.51 1.31 8.03
CA SER A 180 -20.44 2.42 7.81
C SER A 180 -21.54 2.58 8.83
N GLY A 181 -21.55 1.81 9.92
CA GLY A 181 -22.70 1.78 10.85
C GLY A 181 -24.01 1.32 10.20
N ARG A 182 -23.98 0.90 8.93
CA ARG A 182 -25.13 0.39 8.20
C ARG A 182 -25.05 -1.14 8.15
N GLN A 183 -26.02 -1.79 8.74
CA GLN A 183 -26.30 -3.21 8.50
C GLN A 183 -26.69 -3.37 7.02
N LYS A 184 -25.76 -3.85 6.20
CA LYS A 184 -26.07 -4.32 4.86
C LYS A 184 -25.47 -5.69 4.70
N GLY A 185 -26.25 -6.67 5.11
CA GLY A 185 -25.98 -8.05 4.74
C GLY A 185 -26.21 -8.23 3.24
N GLY A 186 -25.47 -9.11 2.61
CA GLY A 186 -26.04 -9.79 1.51
C GLY A 186 -25.27 -9.93 0.23
N TRP A 187 -24.21 -9.19 -0.05
CA TRP A 187 -23.42 -9.41 -1.28
C TRP A 187 -22.02 -10.02 -1.05
N LEU A 188 -21.63 -10.14 0.22
CA LEU A 188 -20.42 -10.83 0.62
C LEU A 188 -20.79 -12.21 1.15
N GLY A 189 -20.34 -13.25 0.47
CA GLY A 189 -20.70 -14.61 0.78
C GLY A 189 -19.55 -15.57 0.66
N PHE A 190 -18.50 -15.42 1.51
CA PHE A 190 -17.40 -16.36 1.54
C PHE A 190 -17.19 -16.91 2.96
N ASP A 191 -16.63 -18.10 3.01
CA ASP A 191 -16.27 -18.84 4.22
C ASP A 191 -14.86 -19.43 4.09
N ASP A 192 -14.45 -20.26 5.05
CA ASP A 192 -13.17 -20.97 5.00
C ASP A 192 -13.00 -21.82 3.74
N GLY A 193 -14.10 -22.38 3.22
CA GLY A 193 -14.08 -23.19 1.98
C GLY A 193 -13.71 -22.35 0.76
N THR A 194 -14.33 -21.17 0.62
CA THR A 194 -14.02 -20.22 -0.47
C THR A 194 -12.57 -19.71 -0.37
N ILE A 195 -12.09 -19.46 0.86
CA ILE A 195 -10.70 -19.01 1.08
C ILE A 195 -9.72 -20.14 0.71
N TYR A 196 -9.99 -21.37 1.15
CA TYR A 196 -9.17 -22.52 0.83
C TYR A 196 -9.13 -22.79 -0.68
N LEU A 197 -10.28 -22.72 -1.37
CA LEU A 197 -10.36 -22.81 -2.82
C LEU A 197 -9.53 -21.73 -3.51
N GLY A 198 -9.61 -20.48 -3.03
CA GLY A 198 -8.78 -19.39 -3.53
C GLY A 198 -7.29 -19.64 -3.34
N MET A 199 -6.88 -20.22 -2.20
CA MET A 199 -5.48 -20.62 -1.95
C MET A 199 -5.03 -21.69 -2.94
N GLU A 200 -5.83 -22.74 -3.19
CA GLU A 200 -5.52 -23.75 -4.20
C GLU A 200 -5.34 -23.13 -5.58
N LYS A 201 -6.25 -22.24 -5.99
CA LYS A 201 -6.19 -21.58 -7.31
C LYS A 201 -5.04 -20.58 -7.43
N ALA A 202 -4.69 -19.88 -6.36
CA ALA A 202 -3.51 -19.03 -6.34
C ALA A 202 -2.20 -19.84 -6.36
N ALA A 203 -2.15 -21.01 -5.72
CA ALA A 203 -1.02 -21.92 -5.81
C ALA A 203 -0.88 -22.51 -7.23
N GLU A 204 -2.00 -22.84 -7.91
CA GLU A 204 -2.04 -23.37 -9.27
C GLU A 204 -1.38 -22.46 -10.31
N ILE A 205 -1.54 -21.13 -10.19
CA ILE A 205 -0.90 -20.18 -11.11
C ILE A 205 0.62 -20.05 -10.90
N GLY A 206 1.13 -20.55 -9.79
CA GLY A 206 2.53 -20.42 -9.42
C GLY A 206 2.92 -18.99 -9.07
N SER A 207 4.21 -18.74 -8.88
CA SER A 207 4.70 -17.39 -8.55
C SER A 207 4.36 -16.37 -9.64
N PRO A 208 3.87 -15.16 -9.33
CA PRO A 208 3.68 -14.56 -8.00
C PRO A 208 2.25 -14.72 -7.45
N GLY A 209 1.64 -15.91 -7.55
CA GLY A 209 0.35 -16.20 -6.95
C GLY A 209 0.37 -15.94 -5.45
N LEU A 210 -0.58 -15.16 -4.92
CA LEU A 210 -0.54 -14.65 -3.55
C LEU A 210 -1.95 -14.44 -3.01
N ILE A 211 -2.21 -14.96 -1.82
CA ILE A 211 -3.42 -14.62 -1.06
C ILE A 211 -3.07 -13.61 0.03
N CYS A 212 -3.84 -12.53 0.09
CA CYS A 212 -3.73 -11.47 1.10
C CYS A 212 -4.87 -11.62 2.10
N ILE A 213 -4.57 -11.53 3.40
CA ILE A 213 -5.57 -11.73 4.46
C ILE A 213 -5.57 -10.52 5.41
N HIS A 214 -6.78 -10.00 5.69
CA HIS A 214 -7.05 -9.12 6.83
C HIS A 214 -7.40 -10.01 8.03
N PRO A 215 -6.51 -10.22 9.02
CA PRO A 215 -6.62 -11.33 9.96
C PRO A 215 -7.34 -10.98 11.26
N GLU A 216 -8.45 -10.27 11.25
CA GLU A 216 -9.19 -9.90 12.46
C GLU A 216 -10.35 -10.86 12.71
N ASN A 217 -10.39 -11.54 13.88
CA ASN A 217 -11.52 -12.40 14.29
C ASN A 217 -12.65 -11.57 14.84
N TYR A 218 -13.53 -11.14 13.96
CA TYR A 218 -14.64 -10.25 14.31
C TYR A 218 -15.69 -10.88 15.24
N GLU A 219 -15.88 -12.19 15.22
CA GLU A 219 -16.81 -12.86 16.13
C GLU A 219 -16.37 -12.70 17.59
N ILE A 220 -15.08 -12.79 17.86
CA ILE A 220 -14.53 -12.55 19.20
C ILE A 220 -14.51 -11.05 19.50
N VAL A 221 -14.06 -10.22 18.56
CA VAL A 221 -14.07 -8.75 18.69
C VAL A 221 -15.43 -8.22 19.11
N ARG A 222 -16.50 -8.71 18.50
CA ARG A 222 -17.87 -8.34 18.86
C ARG A 222 -18.20 -8.58 20.34
N LEU A 223 -17.72 -9.68 20.93
CA LEU A 223 -17.94 -9.97 22.35
C LEU A 223 -17.24 -8.96 23.26
N PHE A 224 -16.03 -8.57 22.92
CA PHE A 224 -15.28 -7.55 23.67
C PHE A 224 -15.91 -6.17 23.49
N GLU A 225 -16.33 -5.82 22.28
CA GLU A 225 -17.08 -4.59 22.01
C GLU A 225 -18.35 -4.47 22.87
N GLU A 226 -19.15 -5.54 22.93
CA GLU A 226 -20.35 -5.58 23.78
C GLU A 226 -20.03 -5.39 25.27
N ARG A 227 -18.93 -5.98 25.76
CA ARG A 227 -18.46 -5.83 27.14
C ARG A 227 -18.06 -4.40 27.47
N LEU A 228 -17.27 -3.76 26.56
CA LEU A 228 -16.83 -2.37 26.72
C LEU A 228 -18.00 -1.38 26.68
N LYS A 229 -18.96 -1.58 25.76
CA LYS A 229 -20.19 -0.80 25.70
C LYS A 229 -21.01 -0.92 26.99
N LYS A 230 -21.15 -2.13 27.53
CA LYS A 230 -21.84 -2.36 28.84
C LYS A 230 -21.10 -1.71 30.00
N ALA A 231 -19.78 -1.60 29.94
CA ALA A 231 -18.95 -0.90 30.92
C ALA A 231 -18.97 0.64 30.77
N GLY A 232 -19.67 1.17 29.75
CA GLY A 232 -19.79 2.60 29.51
C GLY A 232 -18.52 3.25 28.90
N ARG A 233 -17.60 2.45 28.35
CA ARG A 233 -16.40 2.96 27.70
C ARG A 233 -16.75 3.57 26.35
N THR A 234 -16.27 4.78 26.08
CA THR A 234 -16.54 5.53 24.83
C THR A 234 -15.30 6.20 24.26
N ASP A 235 -14.17 6.05 24.92
CA ASP A 235 -12.86 6.60 24.54
C ASP A 235 -12.20 5.81 23.39
N MET A 236 -11.20 6.41 22.74
CA MET A 236 -10.51 5.81 21.59
C MET A 236 -9.76 4.51 21.96
N ALA A 237 -9.18 4.41 23.18
CA ALA A 237 -8.50 3.20 23.63
C ALA A 237 -9.43 1.99 23.72
N ALA A 238 -10.73 2.21 23.96
CA ALA A 238 -11.72 1.13 23.93
C ALA A 238 -11.82 0.47 22.55
N TRP A 239 -11.43 1.16 21.47
CA TRP A 239 -11.38 0.58 20.14
C TRP A 239 -10.25 -0.43 19.97
N ASP A 240 -9.11 -0.22 20.59
CA ASP A 240 -8.01 -1.19 20.68
C ASP A 240 -8.41 -2.37 21.56
N GLU A 241 -8.88 -2.10 22.78
CA GLU A 241 -9.27 -3.13 23.76
C GLU A 241 -10.37 -4.08 23.26
N ARG A 242 -11.25 -3.63 22.31
CA ARG A 242 -12.26 -4.51 21.70
C ARG A 242 -11.65 -5.59 20.80
N SER A 243 -10.43 -5.37 20.30
CA SER A 243 -9.71 -6.30 19.42
C SER A 243 -8.39 -6.76 20.06
N PRO A 244 -8.46 -7.58 21.13
CA PRO A 244 -7.26 -8.14 21.76
C PRO A 244 -6.34 -8.79 20.75
N HIS A 245 -5.04 -8.72 21.00
CA HIS A 245 -3.99 -9.15 20.06
C HIS A 245 -4.18 -10.57 19.52
N PHE A 246 -4.69 -11.49 20.33
CA PHE A 246 -4.96 -12.86 19.91
C PHE A 246 -6.08 -12.98 18.85
N CYS A 247 -6.92 -11.96 18.68
CA CYS A 247 -7.93 -11.94 17.61
C CYS A 247 -7.27 -11.85 16.22
N GLU A 248 -6.16 -11.11 16.12
CA GLU A 248 -5.32 -11.05 14.92
C GLU A 248 -4.46 -12.32 14.81
N ALA A 249 -3.70 -12.65 15.85
CA ALA A 249 -2.76 -13.77 15.85
C ALA A 249 -3.42 -15.13 15.60
N GLY A 250 -4.63 -15.34 16.13
CA GLY A 250 -5.39 -16.58 15.92
C GLY A 250 -5.73 -16.81 14.44
N HIS A 251 -6.15 -15.77 13.73
CA HIS A 251 -6.41 -15.85 12.29
C HIS A 251 -5.11 -15.99 11.50
N VAL A 252 -4.05 -15.26 11.85
CA VAL A 252 -2.71 -15.46 11.22
C VAL A 252 -2.31 -16.92 11.30
N ARG A 253 -2.37 -17.54 12.48
CA ARG A 253 -2.04 -18.95 12.69
C ARG A 253 -2.88 -19.88 11.84
N ASN A 254 -4.20 -19.69 11.82
CA ASN A 254 -5.13 -20.56 11.11
C ASN A 254 -4.86 -20.54 9.60
N TYR A 255 -4.78 -19.35 9.00
CA TYR A 255 -4.58 -19.22 7.56
C TYR A 255 -3.13 -19.49 7.12
N ALA A 256 -2.14 -19.28 7.98
CA ALA A 256 -0.77 -19.74 7.73
C ALA A 256 -0.70 -21.28 7.63
N TYR A 257 -1.47 -22.00 8.45
CA TYR A 257 -1.59 -23.45 8.36
C TYR A 257 -2.21 -23.90 7.01
N TYR A 258 -3.32 -23.26 6.58
CA TYR A 258 -3.93 -23.55 5.27
C TYR A 258 -3.01 -23.20 4.10
N ALA A 259 -2.27 -22.12 4.21
CA ALA A 259 -1.26 -21.74 3.21
C ALA A 259 -0.14 -22.79 3.10
N GLY A 260 0.31 -23.35 4.23
CA GLY A 260 1.26 -24.47 4.26
C GLY A 260 0.70 -25.74 3.60
N VAL A 261 -0.56 -26.07 3.84
CA VAL A 261 -1.25 -27.24 3.24
C VAL A 261 -1.40 -27.10 1.73
N THR A 262 -1.78 -25.93 1.24
CA THR A 262 -2.00 -25.67 -0.19
C THR A 262 -0.72 -25.31 -0.95
N GLY A 263 0.36 -24.96 -0.25
CA GLY A 263 1.57 -24.40 -0.86
C GLY A 263 1.39 -22.97 -1.40
N CYS A 264 0.27 -22.30 -1.08
CA CYS A 264 -0.01 -20.95 -1.52
C CYS A 264 0.79 -19.94 -0.69
N PRO A 265 1.53 -19.00 -1.32
CA PRO A 265 2.10 -17.86 -0.59
C PRO A 265 1.01 -17.01 0.08
N LEU A 266 1.24 -16.62 1.33
CA LEU A 266 0.32 -15.82 2.13
C LEU A 266 0.90 -14.44 2.45
N TYR A 267 0.08 -13.42 2.41
CA TYR A 267 0.44 -12.06 2.75
C TYR A 267 -0.51 -11.51 3.82
N ILE A 268 0.05 -11.21 4.97
CA ILE A 268 -0.69 -10.61 6.07
C ILE A 268 -0.58 -9.10 5.95
N VAL A 269 -1.70 -8.46 5.63
CA VAL A 269 -1.77 -7.00 5.56
C VAL A 269 -1.76 -6.40 6.97
N HIS A 270 -1.38 -5.13 7.09
CA HIS A 270 -1.48 -4.32 8.32
C HIS A 270 -1.31 -5.12 9.63
N THR A 271 -0.25 -5.94 9.74
CA THR A 271 0.11 -6.67 10.97
C THR A 271 0.43 -5.67 12.08
N THR A 272 -0.28 -5.76 13.21
CA THR A 272 -0.19 -4.78 14.28
C THR A 272 0.24 -5.34 15.63
N THR A 273 0.36 -6.67 15.80
CA THR A 273 0.57 -7.27 17.11
C THR A 273 1.83 -8.13 17.19
N ARG A 274 2.45 -8.17 18.38
CA ARG A 274 3.60 -9.03 18.67
C ARG A 274 3.27 -10.51 18.42
N GLU A 275 2.10 -10.93 18.88
CA GLU A 275 1.63 -12.32 18.76
C GLU A 275 1.46 -12.74 17.29
N SER A 276 0.96 -11.85 16.45
CA SER A 276 0.83 -12.13 15.00
C SER A 276 2.20 -12.32 14.35
N ILE A 277 3.18 -11.48 14.70
CA ILE A 277 4.56 -11.62 14.20
C ILE A 277 5.16 -12.95 14.67
N GLN A 278 4.91 -13.37 15.91
CA GLN A 278 5.38 -14.67 16.41
C GLN A 278 4.76 -15.84 15.63
N GLU A 279 3.46 -15.80 15.31
CA GLU A 279 2.82 -16.85 14.50
C GLU A 279 3.35 -16.86 13.05
N ILE A 280 3.64 -15.68 12.48
CA ILE A 280 4.28 -15.56 11.15
C ILE A 280 5.68 -16.22 11.18
N LEU A 281 6.49 -15.93 12.19
CA LEU A 281 7.83 -16.51 12.32
C LEU A 281 7.80 -18.03 12.51
N LYS A 282 6.84 -18.55 13.28
CA LYS A 282 6.63 -20.00 13.39
C LYS A 282 6.29 -20.64 12.04
N ALA A 283 5.36 -20.06 11.30
CA ALA A 283 4.97 -20.54 9.98
C ALA A 283 6.15 -20.51 8.99
N ARG A 284 6.98 -19.47 9.02
CA ARG A 284 8.22 -19.40 8.23
C ARG A 284 9.20 -20.51 8.59
N ALA A 285 9.39 -20.80 9.89
CA ALA A 285 10.25 -21.87 10.36
C ALA A 285 9.75 -23.25 9.94
N GLU A 286 8.44 -23.41 9.74
CA GLU A 286 7.79 -24.62 9.22
C GLU A 286 7.82 -24.71 7.68
N GLY A 287 8.37 -23.68 6.99
CA GLY A 287 8.52 -23.65 5.54
C GLY A 287 7.37 -23.01 4.77
N THR A 288 6.37 -22.44 5.45
CA THR A 288 5.29 -21.69 4.80
C THR A 288 5.82 -20.37 4.25
N LYS A 289 5.54 -20.08 2.97
CA LYS A 289 5.79 -18.78 2.37
C LYS A 289 4.79 -17.76 2.89
N ILE A 290 5.17 -16.96 3.87
CA ILE A 290 4.32 -15.95 4.48
C ILE A 290 5.06 -14.62 4.59
N TYR A 291 4.40 -13.54 4.19
CA TYR A 291 4.89 -12.17 4.20
C TYR A 291 4.04 -11.31 5.13
N ALA A 292 4.65 -10.30 5.73
CA ALA A 292 4.02 -9.43 6.70
C ALA A 292 4.19 -7.96 6.31
N GLN A 293 3.08 -7.25 6.24
CA GLN A 293 3.05 -5.80 6.08
C GLN A 293 2.60 -5.15 7.37
N THR A 294 3.18 -3.98 7.71
CA THR A 294 2.58 -3.03 8.66
C THR A 294 2.37 -1.68 7.98
N GLY A 295 1.82 -0.70 8.70
CA GLY A 295 1.62 0.66 8.19
C GLY A 295 2.48 1.68 8.93
N HIS A 296 2.88 2.78 8.27
CA HIS A 296 3.59 3.87 8.91
C HIS A 296 2.78 4.49 10.05
N HIS A 297 1.46 4.46 9.97
CA HIS A 297 0.54 4.90 11.03
C HIS A 297 0.57 3.98 12.26
N TYR A 298 0.73 2.66 12.10
CA TYR A 298 0.90 1.72 13.23
C TYR A 298 2.26 1.85 13.92
N LEU A 299 3.23 2.41 13.23
CA LEU A 299 4.57 2.69 13.76
C LEU A 299 4.66 4.02 14.52
N THR A 300 3.65 4.93 14.35
CA THR A 300 3.81 6.33 14.76
C THR A 300 2.61 6.92 15.52
N LEU A 301 1.46 6.25 15.51
CA LEU A 301 0.25 6.73 16.15
C LEU A 301 -0.22 5.72 17.20
N SER A 302 -0.49 6.20 18.41
CA SER A 302 -0.98 5.41 19.52
C SER A 302 -2.52 5.26 19.47
N HIS A 303 -3.07 4.29 20.18
CA HIS A 303 -4.47 3.88 20.17
C HIS A 303 -5.47 4.94 20.65
N ASP A 304 -4.99 5.97 21.33
CA ASP A 304 -5.81 7.08 21.81
C ASP A 304 -5.99 8.20 20.79
N VAL A 305 -5.24 8.16 19.67
CA VAL A 305 -5.23 9.21 18.65
C VAL A 305 -6.46 9.15 17.76
N TRP A 306 -6.81 7.95 17.27
CA TRP A 306 -7.87 7.78 16.28
C TRP A 306 -8.40 6.36 16.17
N LYS A 307 -9.63 6.23 15.68
CA LYS A 307 -10.28 4.95 15.37
C LYS A 307 -9.86 4.44 13.99
N LEU A 308 -9.19 3.29 13.95
CA LEU A 308 -8.75 2.65 12.70
C LEU A 308 -9.09 1.15 12.72
N ASN A 309 -9.37 0.54 11.60
CA ASN A 309 -9.47 -0.91 11.40
C ASN A 309 -8.26 -1.39 10.58
N VAL A 310 -7.39 -2.23 11.09
CA VAL A 310 -7.28 -2.76 12.46
C VAL A 310 -6.96 -1.61 13.44
N PRO A 311 -7.18 -1.76 14.78
CA PRO A 311 -6.90 -0.68 15.71
C PRO A 311 -5.43 -0.25 15.73
N LEU A 312 -5.18 1.04 15.96
CA LEU A 312 -3.90 1.52 16.45
C LEU A 312 -3.64 0.88 17.82
N ARG A 313 -2.36 0.63 18.14
CA ARG A 313 -1.95 -0.05 19.37
C ARG A 313 -1.24 0.91 20.33
N ASP A 314 -0.93 0.41 21.53
CA ASP A 314 -0.18 1.16 22.53
C ASP A 314 1.30 1.39 22.14
N GLU A 315 1.99 2.24 22.90
CA GLU A 315 3.38 2.62 22.63
C GLU A 315 4.35 1.43 22.75
N GLU A 316 4.08 0.46 23.63
CA GLU A 316 4.91 -0.74 23.78
C GLU A 316 4.85 -1.59 22.51
N THR A 317 3.67 -1.77 21.99
CA THR A 317 3.44 -2.49 20.72
C THR A 317 4.08 -1.76 19.54
N MET A 318 3.93 -0.42 19.46
CA MET A 318 4.59 0.40 18.45
C MET A 318 6.13 0.24 18.47
N ALA A 319 6.74 0.28 19.66
CA ALA A 319 8.18 0.07 19.80
C ALA A 319 8.60 -1.32 19.29
N TYR A 320 7.82 -2.36 19.59
CA TYR A 320 8.07 -3.71 19.09
C TYR A 320 7.95 -3.82 17.58
N LEU A 321 7.00 -3.14 16.95
CA LEU A 321 6.84 -3.11 15.48
C LEU A 321 8.07 -2.51 14.80
N TRP A 322 8.67 -1.43 15.36
CA TRP A 322 9.93 -0.87 14.86
C TRP A 322 11.10 -1.86 14.96
N GLU A 323 11.20 -2.58 16.07
CA GLU A 323 12.22 -3.64 16.23
C GLU A 323 12.03 -4.76 15.23
N ALA A 324 10.78 -5.20 15.02
CA ALA A 324 10.44 -6.25 14.07
C ALA A 324 10.73 -5.82 12.62
N LEU A 325 10.46 -4.56 12.25
CA LEU A 325 10.78 -4.01 10.94
C LEU A 325 12.30 -3.96 10.71
N ARG A 326 13.05 -3.48 11.70
CA ARG A 326 14.53 -3.43 11.66
C ARG A 326 15.12 -4.83 11.50
N ALA A 327 14.58 -5.81 12.22
CA ALA A 327 15.03 -7.20 12.20
C ALA A 327 14.65 -7.97 10.92
N GLY A 328 13.80 -7.41 10.04
CA GLY A 328 13.29 -8.09 8.86
C GLY A 328 12.16 -9.10 9.14
N ASN A 329 11.53 -9.01 10.31
CA ASN A 329 10.35 -9.83 10.67
C ASN A 329 9.07 -9.30 10.03
N LEU A 330 9.02 -8.00 9.74
CA LEU A 330 8.07 -7.32 8.88
C LEU A 330 8.74 -7.03 7.54
N ASP A 331 8.10 -7.37 6.44
CA ASP A 331 8.70 -7.33 5.10
C ASP A 331 8.52 -5.98 4.42
N CYS A 332 7.38 -5.32 4.61
CA CYS A 332 7.09 -4.06 3.93
C CYS A 332 6.09 -3.16 4.68
N ILE A 333 6.00 -1.93 4.19
CA ILE A 333 5.05 -0.91 4.65
C ILE A 333 3.99 -0.70 3.58
N GLY A 334 2.71 -0.63 3.98
CA GLY A 334 1.60 -0.21 3.14
C GLY A 334 0.82 0.94 3.78
N THR A 335 0.21 1.78 2.97
CA THR A 335 -0.55 2.91 3.50
C THR A 335 -1.96 2.53 3.95
N ASP A 336 -2.54 1.49 3.36
CA ASP A 336 -3.95 1.14 3.56
C ASP A 336 -4.89 2.36 3.34
N HIS A 337 -4.52 3.19 2.35
CA HIS A 337 -5.23 4.44 2.07
C HIS A 337 -6.63 4.20 1.51
N VAL A 338 -7.59 4.98 1.99
CA VAL A 338 -9.01 4.92 1.59
C VAL A 338 -9.48 6.32 1.19
N ASP A 339 -10.29 6.41 0.14
CA ASP A 339 -10.84 7.65 -0.42
C ASP A 339 -12.09 8.16 0.34
N TRP A 340 -11.94 8.53 1.60
CA TRP A 340 -13.09 8.81 2.47
C TRP A 340 -13.95 10.01 2.04
N GLY A 341 -13.41 11.10 1.54
CA GLY A 341 -14.16 12.27 1.12
C GLY A 341 -15.00 12.92 2.24
N MET A 342 -14.67 12.65 3.51
CA MET A 342 -15.37 13.16 4.70
C MET A 342 -14.43 14.05 5.51
N SER A 343 -14.96 15.16 6.07
CA SER A 343 -14.19 15.98 6.99
C SER A 343 -13.96 15.28 8.33
N ARG A 344 -13.00 15.80 9.11
CA ARG A 344 -12.71 15.29 10.46
C ARG A 344 -13.95 15.31 11.36
N GLU A 345 -14.74 16.40 11.34
CA GLU A 345 -15.95 16.57 12.12
C GLU A 345 -17.08 15.62 11.71
N GLN A 346 -17.10 15.24 10.42
CA GLN A 346 -18.06 14.24 9.94
C GLN A 346 -17.71 12.85 10.42
N MET A 347 -16.42 12.54 10.58
CA MET A 347 -15.94 11.24 11.02
C MET A 347 -15.94 11.10 12.55
N ASP A 348 -15.53 12.14 13.29
CA ASP A 348 -15.47 12.14 14.74
C ASP A 348 -16.81 12.56 15.33
N LYS A 349 -17.40 11.72 16.21
CA LYS A 349 -18.65 11.97 16.92
C LYS A 349 -18.46 12.09 18.42
N GLY A 350 -17.20 12.19 18.91
CA GLY A 350 -16.88 12.26 20.34
C GLY A 350 -17.15 10.97 21.12
N ASN A 351 -17.58 9.92 20.44
CA ASN A 351 -17.82 8.58 20.99
C ASN A 351 -17.26 7.58 19.96
N VAL A 352 -16.36 6.72 20.40
CA VAL A 352 -15.66 5.78 19.50
C VAL A 352 -16.62 4.85 18.75
N TRP A 353 -17.77 4.52 19.36
CA TRP A 353 -18.74 3.61 18.73
C TRP A 353 -19.53 4.25 17.59
N ASP A 354 -19.73 5.56 17.66
CA ASP A 354 -20.51 6.35 16.69
C ASP A 354 -19.60 6.98 15.62
N SER A 355 -18.31 7.14 15.91
CA SER A 355 -17.31 7.69 14.99
C SER A 355 -17.01 6.71 13.85
N SER A 356 -16.69 7.23 12.66
CA SER A 356 -16.25 6.42 11.53
C SER A 356 -14.84 5.89 11.77
N SER A 357 -14.56 4.67 11.33
CA SER A 357 -13.20 4.12 11.35
C SER A 357 -12.39 4.57 10.13
N GLY A 358 -11.10 4.72 10.33
CA GLY A 358 -10.18 5.19 9.29
C GLY A 358 -10.00 6.72 9.27
N PHE A 359 -8.91 7.17 8.71
CA PHE A 359 -8.62 8.58 8.50
C PHE A 359 -8.14 8.80 7.05
N PRO A 360 -8.39 10.00 6.51
CA PRO A 360 -8.20 10.21 5.09
C PRO A 360 -6.76 10.13 4.63
N SER A 361 -6.09 11.25 4.47
CA SER A 361 -4.79 11.22 3.80
C SER A 361 -3.70 10.55 4.61
N ARG A 362 -3.13 9.50 4.02
CA ARG A 362 -1.98 8.74 4.54
C ARG A 362 -0.79 8.78 3.59
N VAL A 363 -0.97 9.28 2.38
CA VAL A 363 -0.02 9.08 1.29
C VAL A 363 0.95 10.25 1.10
N GLU A 364 0.51 11.51 1.24
CA GLU A 364 1.40 12.67 1.11
C GLU A 364 2.45 12.72 2.22
N SER A 365 2.08 12.26 3.43
CA SER A 365 2.97 12.19 4.60
C SER A 365 3.72 10.86 4.75
N TYR A 366 3.46 9.87 3.89
CA TYR A 366 4.06 8.53 4.02
C TYR A 366 5.59 8.57 4.11
N LEU A 367 6.25 9.11 3.07
CA LEU A 367 7.70 9.19 3.06
C LEU A 367 8.27 10.14 4.13
N PRO A 368 7.73 11.35 4.35
CA PRO A 368 8.16 12.22 5.43
C PRO A 368 8.07 11.59 6.83
N VAL A 369 6.99 10.88 7.14
CA VAL A 369 6.85 10.15 8.41
C VAL A 369 7.92 9.08 8.55
N MET A 370 8.13 8.24 7.53
CA MET A 370 9.14 7.17 7.56
C MET A 370 10.57 7.72 7.63
N LEU A 371 10.87 8.84 7.00
CA LEU A 371 12.17 9.50 7.11
C LEU A 371 12.40 10.08 8.49
N THR A 372 11.42 10.80 9.04
CA THR A 372 11.53 11.41 10.36
C THR A 372 11.60 10.36 11.46
N GLU A 373 10.61 9.50 11.53
CA GLU A 373 10.45 8.54 12.63
C GLU A 373 11.37 7.32 12.49
N GLY A 374 11.70 6.95 11.26
CA GLY A 374 12.57 5.82 10.97
C GLY A 374 14.03 6.23 10.86
N VAL A 375 14.36 7.02 9.83
CA VAL A 375 15.76 7.30 9.47
C VAL A 375 16.39 8.34 10.37
N HIS A 376 15.76 9.51 10.57
CA HIS A 376 16.35 10.56 11.41
C HIS A 376 16.40 10.21 12.90
N LYS A 377 15.58 9.27 13.37
CA LYS A 377 15.64 8.74 14.76
C LYS A 377 16.47 7.44 14.86
N ASP A 378 17.24 7.09 13.83
CA ASP A 378 18.14 5.92 13.79
C ASP A 378 17.45 4.58 14.11
N ARG A 379 16.13 4.46 13.85
CA ARG A 379 15.40 3.21 14.04
C ARG A 379 15.65 2.24 12.88
N ILE A 380 15.78 2.77 11.66
CA ILE A 380 16.15 2.04 10.44
C ILE A 380 17.15 2.86 9.60
N SER A 381 17.93 2.22 8.75
CA SER A 381 18.77 2.92 7.78
C SER A 381 17.96 3.36 6.54
N LEU A 382 18.57 4.22 5.73
CA LEU A 382 17.95 4.66 4.45
C LEU A 382 17.81 3.49 3.48
N GLU A 383 18.77 2.56 3.45
CA GLU A 383 18.69 1.33 2.64
C GLU A 383 17.57 0.42 3.13
N LYS A 384 17.36 0.29 4.45
CA LYS A 384 16.23 -0.46 5.01
C LYS A 384 14.89 0.20 4.65
N LEU A 385 14.81 1.53 4.62
CA LEU A 385 13.62 2.23 4.13
C LEU A 385 13.33 1.87 2.68
N VAL A 386 14.35 1.91 1.79
CA VAL A 386 14.19 1.51 0.38
C VAL A 386 13.80 0.04 0.28
N GLU A 387 14.39 -0.83 1.10
CA GLU A 387 14.03 -2.25 1.14
C GLU A 387 12.54 -2.44 1.43
N VAL A 388 12.01 -1.83 2.49
CA VAL A 388 10.63 -2.08 2.96
C VAL A 388 9.55 -1.25 2.25
N CYS A 389 9.90 -0.11 1.64
CA CYS A 389 8.98 0.77 0.94
C CYS A 389 9.06 0.69 -0.59
N CYS A 390 10.09 0.02 -1.15
CA CYS A 390 10.28 -0.06 -2.60
C CYS A 390 10.51 -1.50 -3.07
N GLU A 391 11.64 -2.13 -2.64
CA GLU A 391 12.06 -3.43 -3.16
C GLU A 391 11.17 -4.59 -2.74
N ASN A 392 10.94 -4.77 -1.45
CA ASN A 392 10.20 -5.91 -0.93
C ASN A 392 8.76 -5.94 -1.45
N PRO A 393 7.96 -4.86 -1.41
CA PRO A 393 6.64 -4.89 -2.02
C PRO A 393 6.69 -5.21 -3.52
N ALA A 394 7.70 -4.70 -4.25
CA ALA A 394 7.87 -5.01 -5.67
C ALA A 394 8.21 -6.51 -5.90
N ARG A 395 9.02 -7.13 -5.02
CA ARG A 395 9.37 -8.56 -5.07
C ARG A 395 8.17 -9.44 -4.75
N ILE A 396 7.48 -9.16 -3.64
CA ILE A 396 6.31 -9.92 -3.18
C ILE A 396 5.23 -9.95 -4.26
N PHE A 397 4.92 -8.78 -4.84
CA PHE A 397 3.85 -8.67 -5.84
C PHE A 397 4.31 -8.95 -7.28
N GLY A 398 5.55 -9.38 -7.49
CA GLY A 398 6.05 -9.89 -8.78
C GLY A 398 6.31 -8.81 -9.84
N ILE A 399 6.55 -7.57 -9.45
CA ILE A 399 6.87 -6.45 -10.34
C ILE A 399 8.36 -6.06 -10.32
N TYR A 400 9.16 -6.63 -9.41
CA TYR A 400 10.63 -6.47 -9.40
C TYR A 400 11.28 -7.27 -10.54
N PRO A 401 12.38 -6.83 -11.16
CA PRO A 401 13.09 -5.56 -10.98
C PRO A 401 12.57 -4.43 -11.89
N LYS A 402 11.40 -4.59 -12.50
CA LYS A 402 10.81 -3.53 -13.32
C LYS A 402 10.54 -2.27 -12.47
N LYS A 403 10.08 -2.47 -11.22
CA LYS A 403 9.75 -1.45 -10.23
C LYS A 403 10.54 -1.69 -8.93
N GLY A 404 10.64 -0.66 -8.08
CA GLY A 404 11.17 -0.76 -6.72
C GLY A 404 12.70 -0.78 -6.61
N THR A 405 13.44 -0.50 -7.68
CA THR A 405 14.91 -0.49 -7.65
C THR A 405 15.50 0.50 -8.65
N ILE A 406 16.72 0.98 -8.36
CA ILE A 406 17.54 1.74 -9.31
C ILE A 406 18.58 0.80 -9.91
N SER A 407 18.24 0.19 -11.04
CA SER A 407 19.15 -0.71 -11.75
C SER A 407 18.94 -0.59 -13.27
N VAL A 408 20.00 -0.88 -14.05
CA VAL A 408 19.91 -0.81 -15.52
C VAL A 408 18.84 -1.78 -16.03
N GLY A 409 17.91 -1.27 -16.85
CA GLY A 409 16.75 -1.98 -17.39
C GLY A 409 15.45 -1.82 -16.62
N SER A 410 15.48 -1.33 -15.37
CA SER A 410 14.29 -0.97 -14.60
C SER A 410 13.58 0.25 -15.19
N ASP A 411 12.29 0.41 -14.93
CA ASP A 411 11.61 1.65 -15.23
C ASP A 411 12.28 2.79 -14.42
N ALA A 412 12.43 3.95 -15.02
CA ALA A 412 13.02 5.12 -14.36
C ALA A 412 11.99 5.80 -13.44
N ASP A 413 11.54 5.05 -12.44
CA ASP A 413 10.64 5.51 -11.39
C ASP A 413 11.46 5.89 -10.17
N LEU A 414 11.52 7.18 -9.88
CA LEU A 414 12.45 7.74 -8.90
C LEU A 414 11.75 8.76 -8.03
N VAL A 415 12.24 8.93 -6.81
CA VAL A 415 11.90 10.06 -5.97
C VAL A 415 13.17 10.79 -5.52
N VAL A 416 13.23 12.09 -5.77
CA VAL A 416 14.29 12.95 -5.26
C VAL A 416 13.86 13.51 -3.92
N VAL A 417 14.68 13.33 -2.90
CA VAL A 417 14.35 13.64 -1.50
C VAL A 417 15.35 14.63 -0.93
N ASP A 418 14.84 15.68 -0.29
CA ASP A 418 15.63 16.56 0.55
C ASP A 418 15.53 16.09 2.01
N LEU A 419 16.56 15.40 2.49
CA LEU A 419 16.58 14.90 3.88
C LEU A 419 16.66 16.03 4.93
N GLN A 420 17.03 17.25 4.55
CA GLN A 420 17.14 18.37 5.49
C GLN A 420 15.91 19.27 5.51
N ARG A 421 15.04 19.15 4.50
CA ARG A 421 13.80 19.93 4.41
C ARG A 421 12.86 19.56 5.54
N ALA A 422 12.50 20.54 6.39
CA ALA A 422 11.51 20.39 7.45
C ALA A 422 10.25 21.17 7.08
N MET A 423 9.09 20.52 7.21
CA MET A 423 7.79 21.14 6.93
C MET A 423 6.74 20.62 7.91
N THR A 424 5.84 21.50 8.32
CA THR A 424 4.66 21.16 9.10
C THR A 424 3.54 20.75 8.16
N VAL A 425 2.89 19.62 8.42
CA VAL A 425 1.72 19.17 7.64
C VAL A 425 0.58 20.19 7.79
N GLN A 426 0.11 20.70 6.68
CA GLN A 426 -0.97 21.69 6.60
C GLN A 426 -2.08 21.17 5.68
N GLN A 427 -3.31 21.59 5.94
CA GLN A 427 -4.48 21.20 5.16
C GLN A 427 -4.34 21.54 3.66
N ASP A 428 -3.75 22.68 3.33
CA ASP A 428 -3.55 23.15 1.95
C ASP A 428 -2.52 22.31 1.15
N MET A 429 -1.69 21.51 1.81
CA MET A 429 -0.79 20.55 1.16
C MET A 429 -1.54 19.36 0.55
N ILE A 430 -2.72 19.03 1.07
CA ILE A 430 -3.42 17.77 0.80
C ILE A 430 -4.07 17.77 -0.58
N TYR A 431 -3.80 16.75 -1.37
CA TYR A 431 -4.44 16.43 -2.65
C TYR A 431 -5.59 15.46 -2.50
N SER A 432 -5.52 14.59 -1.47
CA SER A 432 -6.59 13.65 -1.17
C SER A 432 -7.93 14.37 -1.03
N SER A 433 -8.97 13.74 -1.54
CA SER A 433 -10.34 14.27 -1.55
C SER A 433 -10.91 14.58 -0.16
N ALA A 434 -10.32 14.01 0.87
CA ALA A 434 -10.73 14.29 2.24
C ALA A 434 -10.31 15.68 2.73
N GLY A 435 -9.22 16.23 2.19
CA GLY A 435 -8.74 17.56 2.49
C GLY A 435 -8.15 17.72 3.90
N TRP A 436 -7.80 16.63 4.60
CA TRP A 436 -7.14 16.67 5.91
C TRP A 436 -6.26 15.46 6.15
N SER A 437 -5.34 15.55 7.11
CA SER A 437 -4.45 14.48 7.54
C SER A 437 -4.47 14.36 9.06
N ILE A 438 -4.28 13.12 9.58
CA ILE A 438 -4.15 12.90 11.02
C ILE A 438 -2.88 13.53 11.59
N TRP A 439 -1.87 13.78 10.75
CA TRP A 439 -0.62 14.43 11.13
C TRP A 439 -0.63 15.95 10.97
N GLU A 440 -1.79 16.58 10.72
CA GLU A 440 -1.91 18.02 10.62
C GLU A 440 -1.33 18.72 11.86
N GLY A 441 -0.51 19.77 11.64
CA GLY A 441 0.22 20.49 12.68
C GLY A 441 1.52 19.81 13.15
N GLN A 442 1.84 18.59 12.72
CA GLN A 442 3.10 17.92 13.05
C GLN A 442 4.18 18.31 12.03
N GLU A 443 5.39 18.53 12.52
CA GLU A 443 6.58 18.79 11.69
C GLU A 443 7.30 17.49 11.38
N PHE A 444 7.61 17.28 10.08
CA PHE A 444 8.44 16.18 9.60
C PHE A 444 9.66 16.71 8.86
N LYS A 445 10.77 15.98 9.00
CA LYS A 445 12.05 16.25 8.33
C LYS A 445 12.35 15.17 7.29
N GLY A 446 12.71 15.59 6.08
CA GLY A 446 12.87 14.73 4.92
C GLY A 446 11.59 14.71 4.07
N TRP A 447 11.64 15.39 2.91
CA TRP A 447 10.47 15.52 2.03
C TRP A 447 10.81 15.18 0.60
N PRO A 448 9.90 14.52 -0.14
CA PRO A 448 10.02 14.40 -1.58
C PRO A 448 9.97 15.79 -2.21
N VAL A 449 10.96 16.11 -3.03
CA VAL A 449 11.00 17.37 -3.80
C VAL A 449 10.67 17.14 -5.26
N MET A 450 10.78 15.91 -5.75
CA MET A 450 10.42 15.54 -7.10
C MET A 450 10.06 14.05 -7.15
N THR A 451 8.98 13.73 -7.86
CA THR A 451 8.59 12.35 -8.19
C THR A 451 8.65 12.17 -9.70
N ILE A 452 9.32 11.12 -10.14
CA ILE A 452 9.59 10.82 -11.54
C ILE A 452 9.00 9.46 -11.86
N LEU A 453 8.19 9.38 -12.92
CA LEU A 453 7.59 8.15 -13.43
C LEU A 453 8.10 7.90 -14.85
N ARG A 454 8.80 6.79 -15.06
CA ARG A 454 9.43 6.45 -16.34
C ARG A 454 10.23 7.61 -16.95
N GLY A 455 11.04 8.26 -16.11
CA GLY A 455 11.92 9.36 -16.52
C GLY A 455 11.23 10.71 -16.74
N GLN A 456 9.92 10.79 -16.60
CA GLN A 456 9.16 12.03 -16.66
C GLN A 456 8.83 12.53 -15.25
N VAL A 457 9.11 13.80 -14.97
CA VAL A 457 8.72 14.46 -13.72
C VAL A 457 7.20 14.57 -13.67
N ILE A 458 6.58 13.94 -12.68
CA ILE A 458 5.12 13.97 -12.47
C ILE A 458 4.72 14.89 -11.31
N MET A 459 5.64 15.14 -10.39
CA MET A 459 5.44 16.06 -9.27
C MET A 459 6.75 16.79 -8.98
N GLU A 460 6.64 18.08 -8.67
CA GLU A 460 7.70 18.91 -8.15
C GLU A 460 7.21 19.68 -6.92
N TRP A 461 8.05 19.79 -5.90
CA TRP A 461 7.77 20.59 -4.73
C TRP A 461 8.80 21.71 -4.60
N PRO A 462 8.55 22.89 -5.19
CA PRO A 462 9.48 24.00 -5.14
C PRO A 462 9.79 24.43 -3.70
N GLU A 463 10.96 24.99 -3.49
CA GLU A 463 11.33 25.52 -2.20
C GLU A 463 10.40 26.69 -1.80
N GLY A 464 9.93 26.66 -0.53
CA GLY A 464 8.99 27.65 0.00
C GLY A 464 7.55 27.53 -0.51
N ALA A 465 7.26 26.60 -1.44
CA ALA A 465 5.88 26.39 -1.88
C ALA A 465 5.06 25.64 -0.81
N PRO A 466 3.83 26.10 -0.51
CA PRO A 466 2.98 25.47 0.51
C PRO A 466 2.48 24.07 0.06
N LYS A 467 2.44 23.83 -1.24
CA LYS A 467 1.93 22.59 -1.84
C LYS A 467 2.81 22.13 -2.99
N ALA A 468 2.94 20.82 -3.15
CA ALA A 468 3.55 20.23 -4.34
C ALA A 468 2.79 20.64 -5.61
N LYS A 469 3.47 20.63 -6.75
CA LYS A 469 2.90 20.92 -8.06
C LYS A 469 2.88 19.66 -8.90
N ILE A 470 1.70 19.27 -9.39
CA ILE A 470 1.58 18.17 -10.35
C ILE A 470 1.98 18.71 -11.73
N MET A 471 2.94 18.03 -12.37
CA MET A 471 3.58 18.45 -13.62
C MET A 471 3.00 17.78 -14.87
N LEU A 472 1.84 17.15 -14.75
CA LEU A 472 1.19 16.40 -15.81
C LEU A 472 0.03 17.18 -16.43
N ASP A 473 0.02 17.33 -17.75
CA ASP A 473 -1.12 17.83 -18.51
C ASP A 473 -2.23 16.77 -18.67
N LYS A 474 -1.84 15.49 -18.66
CA LYS A 474 -2.73 14.34 -18.77
C LYS A 474 -2.19 13.18 -17.94
N PRO A 475 -3.06 12.25 -17.52
CA PRO A 475 -2.64 11.04 -16.80
C PRO A 475 -1.53 10.29 -17.51
N LEU A 476 -0.55 9.77 -16.71
CA LEU A 476 0.59 9.00 -17.21
C LEU A 476 0.62 7.57 -16.66
N GLY A 477 -0.14 7.30 -15.59
CA GLY A 477 -0.21 6.00 -14.95
C GLY A 477 -0.69 4.89 -15.90
N ARG A 478 -0.22 3.67 -15.66
CA ARG A 478 -0.60 2.48 -16.43
C ARG A 478 -1.04 1.37 -15.51
N TYR A 479 -1.88 0.51 -16.01
CA TYR A 479 -2.09 -0.79 -15.37
C TYR A 479 -0.84 -1.65 -15.51
N ILE A 480 -0.39 -2.28 -14.42
CA ILE A 480 0.80 -3.14 -14.38
C ILE A 480 0.38 -4.60 -14.27
N PRO A 481 0.32 -5.35 -15.39
CA PRO A 481 0.07 -6.77 -15.35
C PRO A 481 1.29 -7.53 -14.82
N ARG A 482 1.04 -8.61 -14.07
CA ARG A 482 2.06 -9.51 -13.54
C ARG A 482 1.95 -10.86 -14.25
N LYS A 483 3.07 -11.51 -14.52
CA LYS A 483 3.09 -12.77 -15.29
C LYS A 483 3.11 -13.96 -14.34
N PRO A 484 2.09 -14.87 -14.38
CA PRO A 484 2.12 -16.11 -13.64
C PRO A 484 3.29 -17.01 -14.06
N GLY A 485 3.72 -17.91 -13.17
CA GLY A 485 4.81 -18.86 -13.43
C GLY A 485 6.21 -18.23 -13.48
N ARG A 486 6.36 -16.93 -13.16
CA ARG A 486 7.67 -16.28 -13.10
C ARG A 486 8.36 -16.60 -11.77
N GLN A 487 9.64 -16.96 -11.83
CA GLN A 487 10.44 -17.10 -10.63
C GLN A 487 10.54 -15.75 -9.92
N LEU A 488 10.13 -15.69 -8.64
CA LEU A 488 10.32 -14.50 -7.83
C LEU A 488 11.80 -14.37 -7.42
N TYR A 489 12.26 -13.14 -7.35
CA TYR A 489 13.52 -12.83 -6.69
C TYR A 489 13.32 -13.00 -5.17
N PRO A 490 14.27 -13.63 -4.46
CA PRO A 490 14.16 -13.80 -2.99
C PRO A 490 14.13 -12.43 -2.30
N ILE A 491 13.42 -12.37 -1.19
CA ILE A 491 13.40 -11.25 -0.25
C ILE A 491 14.55 -11.44 0.73
#